data_c68f0e78c9c3903f0ae650bf46582bd1
#
_entry.id   c68f0e78c9c3903f0ae650bf46582bd1
#
_cell.length_a   1.000
_cell.length_b   1.000
_cell.length_c   1.000
_cell.angle_alpha   90.00
_cell.angle_beta   90.00
_cell.angle_gamma   90.00
#
_symmetry.space_group_name_H-M   'P 1'
#
loop_
_entity.id
_entity.type
_entity.pdbx_description
1 polymer ?
#
loop_
_entity_poly.entity_id
_entity_poly.type
_entity_poly.pdbx_seq_one_letter_code
_entity_poly.pdbx_strand_id
1 'polypeptide(L)'
;KYLVGRCRVREENNGNQWRAFKMINSFTGDYYFLSNFYMAPVSYNGWDYTNNEAAFQAQKTKNRRLRFQLFSKANPSEAKSAGRRIDLRSDWEEVKTQIMYEIVQAKFNQNPDLKEKLLATGDEHLEEGNTWGDTTWGTVNGIGENRLGRILMKVRKELQEESK
;
A
#
# COMPACT_ATOMS: atom_id res chain seq x y z
N LYS A 1 -22.50 6.90 -5.24
CA LYS A 1 -21.73 8.00 -5.89
C LYS A 1 -20.82 8.60 -4.83
N TYR A 2 -19.60 8.14 -4.74
CA TYR A 2 -18.60 8.74 -3.85
C TYR A 2 -17.93 9.89 -4.62
N LEU A 3 -18.09 11.09 -4.08
CA LEU A 3 -17.44 12.29 -4.59
C LEU A 3 -15.93 12.17 -4.32
N VAL A 4 -15.14 12.12 -5.40
CA VAL A 4 -13.70 12.32 -5.34
C VAL A 4 -13.48 13.77 -4.87
N GLY A 5 -13.14 13.93 -3.60
CA GLY A 5 -12.95 15.23 -2.98
C GLY A 5 -11.73 15.94 -3.57
N ARG A 6 -11.98 16.98 -4.35
CA ARG A 6 -10.92 17.92 -4.75
C ARG A 6 -10.66 18.85 -3.58
N CYS A 7 -9.61 18.59 -2.83
CA CYS A 7 -9.15 19.54 -1.83
C CYS A 7 -8.23 20.57 -2.48
N ARG A 8 -8.58 21.86 -2.40
CA ARG A 8 -7.71 22.98 -2.82
C ARG A 8 -6.84 23.36 -1.64
N VAL A 9 -5.54 23.11 -1.74
CA VAL A 9 -4.56 23.66 -0.82
C VAL A 9 -3.90 24.86 -1.46
N ARG A 10 -3.77 25.95 -0.69
CA ARG A 10 -3.23 27.24 -1.13
C ARG A 10 -1.72 27.21 -0.87
N GLU A 11 -0.90 27.19 -1.92
CA GLU A 11 0.50 27.64 -1.84
C GLU A 11 0.64 28.92 -2.62
N GLU A 12 1.11 29.98 -1.96
CA GLU A 12 1.49 31.23 -2.62
C GLU A 12 2.87 31.04 -3.27
N ASN A 13 2.89 30.91 -4.59
CA ASN A 13 4.08 31.11 -5.37
C ASN A 13 3.87 32.30 -6.30
N ASN A 14 4.83 33.21 -6.35
CA ASN A 14 4.80 34.48 -7.04
C ASN A 14 4.45 34.33 -8.54
N GLY A 15 3.17 34.40 -8.84
CA GLY A 15 2.63 34.34 -10.21
C GLY A 15 1.33 33.55 -10.28
N ASN A 16 0.22 34.23 -10.50
CA ASN A 16 -1.18 33.79 -10.54
C ASN A 16 -1.48 32.49 -11.33
N GLN A 17 -0.95 31.33 -10.94
CA GLN A 17 -1.40 30.03 -11.43
C GLN A 17 -1.73 29.11 -10.26
N TRP A 18 -3.03 28.93 -10.03
CA TRP A 18 -3.54 27.91 -9.12
C TRP A 18 -3.31 26.52 -9.71
N ARG A 19 -2.34 25.76 -9.22
CA ARG A 19 -2.30 24.31 -9.45
C ARG A 19 -3.26 23.63 -8.49
N ALA A 20 -4.29 23.03 -9.03
CA ALA A 20 -5.10 22.09 -8.26
C ALA A 20 -4.24 20.83 -8.04
N PHE A 21 -3.81 20.61 -6.80
CA PHE A 21 -3.22 19.33 -6.44
C PHE A 21 -4.29 18.26 -6.57
N LYS A 22 -4.06 17.31 -7.47
CA LYS A 22 -4.87 16.11 -7.54
C LYS A 22 -4.42 15.19 -6.41
N MET A 23 -5.37 14.70 -5.62
CA MET A 23 -5.12 13.79 -4.52
C MET A 23 -6.04 12.59 -4.66
N ILE A 24 -5.44 11.40 -4.56
CA ILE A 24 -6.16 10.13 -4.41
C ILE A 24 -6.19 9.85 -2.91
N ASN A 25 -7.32 10.11 -2.28
CA ASN A 25 -7.49 10.05 -0.82
C ASN A 25 -8.17 8.78 -0.32
N SER A 26 -8.37 7.80 -1.21
CA SER A 26 -8.97 6.51 -0.87
C SER A 26 -8.58 5.48 -1.92
N PHE A 27 -8.22 4.28 -1.47
CA PHE A 27 -7.87 3.15 -2.35
C PHE A 27 -9.09 2.27 -2.62
N THR A 28 -10.09 2.86 -3.26
CA THR A 28 -11.36 2.24 -3.63
C THR A 28 -11.69 2.51 -5.10
N GLY A 29 -12.67 1.80 -5.67
CA GLY A 29 -13.07 1.99 -7.07
C GLY A 29 -11.91 1.78 -8.04
N ASP A 30 -11.66 2.75 -8.91
CA ASP A 30 -10.58 2.70 -9.91
C ASP A 30 -9.18 2.65 -9.30
N TYR A 31 -9.04 3.06 -8.02
CA TYR A 31 -7.78 3.06 -7.29
C TYR A 31 -7.65 1.89 -6.29
N TYR A 32 -8.56 0.92 -6.35
CA TYR A 32 -8.50 -0.25 -5.47
C TYR A 32 -7.21 -1.08 -5.66
N PHE A 33 -6.61 -1.03 -6.84
CA PHE A 33 -5.33 -1.68 -7.12
C PHE A 33 -4.18 -1.19 -6.21
N LEU A 34 -4.29 -0.02 -5.59
CA LEU A 34 -3.33 0.52 -4.63
C LEU A 34 -3.44 -0.14 -3.25
N SER A 35 -4.59 -0.70 -2.92
CA SER A 35 -4.83 -1.37 -1.64
C SER A 35 -4.05 -2.69 -1.54
N ASN A 36 -3.58 -3.01 -0.33
CA ASN A 36 -3.04 -4.32 -0.02
C ASN A 36 -4.08 -5.45 -0.09
N PHE A 37 -5.37 -5.11 -0.04
CA PHE A 37 -6.48 -6.05 -0.18
C PHE A 37 -6.78 -6.42 -1.63
N TYR A 38 -6.23 -5.69 -2.59
CA TYR A 38 -6.39 -6.02 -4.00
C TYR A 38 -5.75 -7.36 -4.33
N MET A 39 -6.50 -8.24 -4.99
CA MET A 39 -6.02 -9.56 -5.38
C MET A 39 -5.06 -9.45 -6.56
N ALA A 40 -3.79 -9.65 -6.27
CA ALA A 40 -2.70 -9.71 -7.25
C ALA A 40 -1.62 -10.66 -6.73
N PRO A 41 -1.07 -11.54 -7.57
CA PRO A 41 -0.03 -12.45 -7.15
C PRO A 41 1.24 -11.67 -6.79
N VAL A 42 1.88 -12.06 -5.71
CA VAL A 42 3.16 -11.52 -5.27
C VAL A 42 4.04 -12.62 -4.69
N SER A 43 5.27 -12.70 -5.16
CA SER A 43 6.30 -13.58 -4.58
C SER A 43 7.19 -12.74 -3.69
N TYR A 44 7.31 -13.15 -2.45
CA TYR A 44 8.14 -12.46 -1.47
C TYR A 44 8.81 -13.47 -0.53
N ASN A 45 10.11 -13.29 -0.32
CA ASN A 45 10.90 -14.08 0.62
C ASN A 45 10.80 -15.61 0.40
N GLY A 46 10.70 -16.01 -0.88
CA GLY A 46 10.65 -17.42 -1.31
C GLY A 46 9.27 -18.07 -1.26
N TRP A 47 8.19 -17.30 -1.05
CA TRP A 47 6.83 -17.79 -1.04
C TRP A 47 5.91 -16.96 -1.95
N ASP A 48 4.91 -17.62 -2.53
CA ASP A 48 3.87 -17.00 -3.34
C ASP A 48 2.63 -16.72 -2.51
N TYR A 49 2.07 -15.53 -2.72
CA TYR A 49 0.84 -15.07 -2.09
C TYR A 49 -0.12 -14.52 -3.14
N THR A 50 -1.41 -14.52 -2.84
CA THR A 50 -2.45 -14.04 -3.74
C THR A 50 -2.74 -12.55 -3.61
N ASN A 51 -2.16 -11.91 -2.59
CA ASN A 51 -2.36 -10.50 -2.30
C ASN A 51 -1.28 -9.99 -1.34
N ASN A 52 -1.10 -8.67 -1.31
CA ASN A 52 -0.09 -8.03 -0.45
C ASN A 52 -0.38 -8.18 1.05
N GLU A 53 -1.66 -8.17 1.45
CA GLU A 53 -2.00 -8.32 2.85
C GLU A 53 -1.53 -9.66 3.40
N ALA A 54 -1.74 -10.75 2.66
CA ALA A 54 -1.26 -12.07 3.05
C ALA A 54 0.27 -12.15 3.10
N ALA A 55 0.96 -11.57 2.12
CA ALA A 55 2.42 -11.49 2.11
C ALA A 55 2.96 -10.74 3.34
N PHE A 56 2.33 -9.62 3.69
CA PHE A 56 2.70 -8.80 4.84
C PHE A 56 2.42 -9.49 6.17
N GLN A 57 1.22 -10.00 6.36
CA GLN A 57 0.84 -10.69 7.60
C GLN A 57 1.70 -11.92 7.86
N ALA A 58 2.10 -12.64 6.82
CA ALA A 58 3.00 -13.80 6.93
C ALA A 58 4.36 -13.43 7.55
N GLN A 59 4.83 -12.21 7.37
CA GLN A 59 6.13 -11.78 7.88
C GLN A 59 6.14 -11.52 9.39
N LYS A 60 4.97 -11.47 10.03
CA LYS A 60 4.85 -11.35 11.50
C LYS A 60 5.47 -12.53 12.24
N THR A 61 5.61 -13.68 11.60
CA THR A 61 6.29 -14.86 12.15
C THR A 61 7.52 -15.22 11.34
N LYS A 62 8.56 -15.76 12.00
CA LYS A 62 9.74 -16.36 11.35
C LYS A 62 9.51 -17.85 11.03
N ASN A 63 8.41 -18.44 11.50
CA ASN A 63 8.09 -19.84 11.23
C ASN A 63 7.62 -20.06 9.80
N ARG A 64 8.47 -20.65 8.98
CA ARG A 64 8.22 -20.89 7.55
C ARG A 64 6.99 -21.77 7.30
N ARG A 65 6.73 -22.75 8.15
CA ARG A 65 5.57 -23.64 8.02
C ARG A 65 4.26 -22.88 8.25
N LEU A 66 4.22 -22.02 9.27
CA LEU A 66 3.06 -21.16 9.51
C LEU A 66 2.82 -20.17 8.37
N ARG A 67 3.87 -19.57 7.80
CA ARG A 67 3.75 -18.71 6.63
C ARG A 67 3.03 -19.42 5.49
N PHE A 68 3.44 -20.64 5.19
CA PHE A 68 2.81 -21.43 4.14
C PHE A 68 1.36 -21.80 4.48
N GLN A 69 1.13 -22.40 5.65
CA GLN A 69 -0.16 -22.97 6.02
C GLN A 69 -1.26 -21.90 6.17
N LEU A 70 -0.92 -20.75 6.73
CA LEU A 70 -1.91 -19.72 7.08
C LEU A 70 -2.08 -18.63 6.03
N PHE A 71 -1.07 -18.40 5.18
CA PHE A 71 -1.05 -17.20 4.34
C PHE A 71 -0.91 -17.45 2.85
N SER A 72 -0.34 -18.58 2.39
CA SER A 72 -0.05 -18.79 0.96
C SER A 72 -1.28 -18.76 0.06
N LYS A 73 -2.44 -19.17 0.58
CA LYS A 73 -3.71 -19.19 -0.15
C LYS A 73 -4.79 -18.31 0.49
N ALA A 74 -4.43 -17.55 1.53
CA ALA A 74 -5.37 -16.73 2.26
C ALA A 74 -5.83 -15.52 1.44
N ASN A 75 -7.12 -15.23 1.49
CA ASN A 75 -7.61 -13.93 1.06
C ASN A 75 -7.20 -12.84 2.07
N PRO A 76 -7.32 -11.54 1.74
CA PRO A 76 -6.84 -10.48 2.63
C PRO A 76 -7.48 -10.49 4.03
N SER A 77 -8.77 -10.78 4.14
CA SER A 77 -9.48 -10.81 5.42
C SER A 77 -9.05 -11.99 6.29
N GLU A 78 -8.88 -13.18 5.70
CA GLU A 78 -8.34 -14.36 6.36
C GLU A 78 -6.91 -14.11 6.86
N ALA A 79 -6.07 -13.53 6.02
CA ALA A 79 -4.69 -13.19 6.38
C ALA A 79 -4.63 -12.21 7.55
N LYS A 80 -5.44 -11.17 7.52
CA LYS A 80 -5.53 -10.18 8.60
C LYS A 80 -5.99 -10.81 9.91
N SER A 81 -6.99 -11.67 9.86
CA SER A 81 -7.48 -12.43 11.02
C SER A 81 -6.40 -13.38 11.58
N ALA A 82 -5.73 -14.15 10.72
CA ALA A 82 -4.65 -15.03 11.13
C ALA A 82 -3.47 -14.27 11.74
N GLY A 83 -3.09 -13.15 11.15
CA GLY A 83 -2.01 -12.30 11.64
C GLY A 83 -2.23 -11.69 13.02
N ARG A 84 -3.48 -11.59 13.48
CA ARG A 84 -3.82 -11.16 14.86
C ARG A 84 -3.65 -12.26 15.90
N ARG A 85 -3.58 -13.52 15.49
CA ARG A 85 -3.58 -14.70 16.36
C ARG A 85 -2.24 -15.40 16.46
N ILE A 86 -1.29 -15.07 15.60
CA ILE A 86 0.04 -15.67 15.64
C ILE A 86 0.95 -14.94 16.62
N ASP A 87 1.95 -15.64 17.13
CA ASP A 87 3.01 -15.05 17.95
C ASP A 87 3.85 -14.11 17.09
N LEU A 88 3.89 -12.86 17.54
CA LEU A 88 4.59 -11.79 16.84
C LEU A 88 6.10 -11.91 17.04
N ARG A 89 6.87 -11.84 15.93
CA ARG A 89 8.33 -11.72 16.02
C ARG A 89 8.73 -10.49 16.84
N SER A 90 9.79 -10.62 17.64
CA SER A 90 10.20 -9.59 18.60
C SER A 90 10.61 -8.25 17.96
N ASP A 91 11.12 -8.28 16.73
CA ASP A 91 11.61 -7.11 15.98
C ASP A 91 10.54 -6.51 15.03
N TRP A 92 9.27 -6.88 15.18
CA TRP A 92 8.23 -6.49 14.23
C TRP A 92 8.11 -4.97 14.04
N GLU A 93 8.08 -4.23 15.13
CA GLU A 93 7.93 -2.77 15.05
C GLU A 93 9.09 -2.08 14.32
N GLU A 94 10.28 -2.66 14.37
CA GLU A 94 11.48 -2.14 13.70
C GLU A 94 11.49 -2.45 12.20
N VAL A 95 10.96 -3.61 11.80
CA VAL A 95 11.09 -4.12 10.42
C VAL A 95 9.84 -3.94 9.58
N LYS A 96 8.66 -3.72 10.16
CA LYS A 96 7.38 -3.74 9.46
C LYS A 96 7.28 -2.75 8.29
N THR A 97 7.83 -1.56 8.43
CA THR A 97 7.76 -0.53 7.39
C THR A 97 8.64 -0.89 6.20
N GLN A 98 9.84 -1.39 6.45
CA GLN A 98 10.73 -1.87 5.40
C GLN A 98 10.14 -3.09 4.67
N ILE A 99 9.57 -4.03 5.41
CA ILE A 99 8.88 -5.20 4.83
C ILE A 99 7.71 -4.75 3.94
N MET A 100 6.91 -3.81 4.39
CA MET A 100 5.80 -3.28 3.58
C MET A 100 6.33 -2.64 2.28
N TYR A 101 7.38 -1.86 2.35
CA TYR A 101 8.02 -1.28 1.17
C TYR A 101 8.46 -2.35 0.16
N GLU A 102 9.14 -3.39 0.63
CA GLU A 102 9.62 -4.47 -0.22
C GLU A 102 8.47 -5.25 -0.89
N ILE A 103 7.38 -5.49 -0.15
CA ILE A 103 6.20 -6.20 -0.68
C ILE A 103 5.46 -5.33 -1.70
N VAL A 104 5.29 -4.05 -1.45
CA VAL A 104 4.69 -3.10 -2.41
C VAL A 104 5.54 -3.02 -3.67
N GLN A 105 6.85 -2.90 -3.54
CA GLN A 105 7.79 -2.91 -4.66
C GLN A 105 7.67 -4.22 -5.47
N ALA A 106 7.61 -5.36 -4.79
CA ALA A 106 7.44 -6.67 -5.43
C ALA A 106 6.12 -6.76 -6.23
N LYS A 107 5.01 -6.29 -5.66
CA LYS A 107 3.71 -6.26 -6.34
C LYS A 107 3.78 -5.53 -7.68
N PHE A 108 4.30 -4.32 -7.69
CA PHE A 108 4.34 -3.49 -8.90
C PHE A 108 5.42 -3.90 -9.89
N ASN A 109 6.52 -4.50 -9.44
CA ASN A 109 7.52 -5.09 -10.33
C ASN A 109 7.06 -6.40 -10.98
N GLN A 110 6.26 -7.20 -10.27
CA GLN A 110 5.81 -8.51 -10.74
C GLN A 110 4.48 -8.47 -11.52
N ASN A 111 3.76 -7.36 -11.48
CA ASN A 111 2.48 -7.19 -12.17
C ASN A 111 2.55 -5.96 -13.12
N PRO A 112 2.94 -6.15 -14.38
CA PRO A 112 3.17 -5.04 -15.33
C PRO A 112 1.96 -4.15 -15.56
N ASP A 113 0.75 -4.69 -15.57
CA ASP A 113 -0.52 -3.96 -15.67
C ASP A 113 -0.73 -3.01 -14.48
N LEU A 114 -0.40 -3.45 -13.27
CA LEU A 114 -0.49 -2.64 -12.06
C LEU A 114 0.63 -1.59 -11.99
N LYS A 115 1.83 -1.94 -12.47
CA LYS A 115 2.94 -0.98 -12.62
C LYS A 115 2.52 0.19 -13.52
N GLU A 116 1.92 -0.10 -14.66
CA GLU A 116 1.42 0.92 -15.59
C GLU A 116 0.36 1.81 -14.93
N LYS A 117 -0.59 1.24 -14.20
CA LYS A 117 -1.60 1.99 -13.45
C LYS A 117 -1.00 2.87 -12.36
N LEU A 118 0.00 2.39 -11.63
CA LEU A 118 0.70 3.21 -10.62
C LEU A 118 1.42 4.39 -11.27
N LEU A 119 2.13 4.16 -12.37
CA LEU A 119 2.80 5.21 -13.13
C LEU A 119 1.81 6.24 -13.69
N ALA A 120 0.62 5.80 -14.11
CA ALA A 120 -0.44 6.67 -14.62
C ALA A 120 -1.00 7.63 -13.56
N THR A 121 -0.80 7.37 -12.27
CA THR A 121 -1.15 8.33 -11.20
C THR A 121 -0.24 9.57 -11.17
N GLY A 122 0.84 9.57 -11.96
CA GLY A 122 1.73 10.72 -12.16
C GLY A 122 2.43 11.17 -10.88
N ASP A 123 2.11 12.38 -10.44
CA ASP A 123 2.61 13.00 -9.21
C ASP A 123 1.51 13.23 -8.16
N GLU A 124 0.32 12.64 -8.37
CA GLU A 124 -0.80 12.80 -7.44
C GLU A 124 -0.41 12.28 -6.04
N HIS A 125 -0.87 12.98 -5.02
CA HIS A 125 -0.73 12.53 -3.64
C HIS A 125 -1.58 11.27 -3.43
N LEU A 126 -0.97 10.23 -2.85
CA LEU A 126 -1.63 8.96 -2.55
C LEU A 126 -1.83 8.84 -1.04
N GLU A 127 -3.08 8.70 -0.62
CA GLU A 127 -3.46 8.58 0.78
C GLU A 127 -4.43 7.43 1.00
N GLU A 128 -4.09 6.53 1.93
CA GLU A 128 -5.00 5.47 2.35
C GLU A 128 -5.97 6.00 3.40
N GLY A 129 -6.93 6.81 2.95
CA GLY A 129 -8.04 7.26 3.80
C GLY A 129 -8.94 6.09 4.17
N ASN A 130 -9.24 5.94 5.45
CA ASN A 130 -10.05 4.84 5.97
C ASN A 130 -10.99 5.27 7.08
N THR A 131 -11.95 4.39 7.40
CA THR A 131 -12.97 4.59 8.44
C THR A 131 -12.83 3.60 9.60
N TRP A 132 -11.85 2.71 9.56
CA TRP A 132 -11.65 1.64 10.56
C TRP A 132 -10.57 1.95 11.61
N GLY A 133 -10.09 3.19 11.64
CA GLY A 133 -9.18 3.68 12.68
C GLY A 133 -7.69 3.42 12.44
N ASP A 134 -7.29 3.07 11.23
CA ASP A 134 -5.88 2.88 10.88
C ASP A 134 -5.20 4.23 10.61
N THR A 135 -4.48 4.73 11.60
CA THR A 135 -3.68 5.96 11.51
C THR A 135 -2.19 5.69 11.29
N THR A 136 -1.78 4.44 11.18
CA THR A 136 -0.40 4.04 10.89
C THR A 136 -0.17 3.90 9.39
N TRP A 137 -0.87 2.98 8.74
CA TRP A 137 -0.73 2.75 7.30
C TRP A 137 -1.49 3.77 6.47
N GLY A 138 -2.58 4.29 6.99
CA GLY A 138 -3.42 5.28 6.34
C GLY A 138 -3.71 6.50 7.22
N THR A 139 -4.84 7.13 6.92
CA THR A 139 -5.38 8.28 7.65
C THR A 139 -6.86 8.09 7.95
N VAL A 140 -7.31 8.69 9.03
CA VAL A 140 -8.73 8.82 9.39
C VAL A 140 -9.06 10.31 9.44
N ASN A 141 -9.97 10.75 8.58
CA ASN A 141 -10.28 12.19 8.42
C ASN A 141 -9.03 13.06 8.15
N GLY A 142 -8.09 12.55 7.35
CA GLY A 142 -6.85 13.25 7.02
C GLY A 142 -5.78 13.24 8.11
N ILE A 143 -6.00 12.52 9.22
CA ILE A 143 -5.05 12.43 10.34
C ILE A 143 -4.44 11.03 10.39
N GLY A 144 -3.12 10.94 10.38
CA GLY A 144 -2.38 9.70 10.42
C GLY A 144 -1.04 9.78 9.70
N GLU A 145 -0.25 8.71 9.81
CA GLU A 145 1.10 8.65 9.23
C GLU A 145 1.11 8.37 7.73
N ASN A 146 0.02 7.76 7.20
CA ASN A 146 -0.11 7.39 5.79
C ASN A 146 1.12 6.62 5.26
N ARG A 147 1.64 5.68 6.03
CA ARG A 147 2.86 4.94 5.65
C ARG A 147 2.70 4.22 4.31
N LEU A 148 1.54 3.59 4.06
CA LEU A 148 1.29 2.91 2.78
C LEU A 148 1.27 3.89 1.61
N GLY A 149 0.56 5.01 1.72
CA GLY A 149 0.55 6.03 0.67
C GLY A 149 1.93 6.59 0.37
N ARG A 150 2.73 6.85 1.42
CA ARG A 150 4.12 7.31 1.28
C ARG A 150 5.01 6.27 0.61
N ILE A 151 4.86 4.98 0.94
CA ILE A 151 5.56 3.87 0.31
C ILE A 151 5.20 3.78 -1.17
N LEU A 152 3.90 3.85 -1.52
CA LEU A 152 3.43 3.83 -2.89
C LEU A 152 4.01 4.98 -3.72
N MET A 153 4.05 6.18 -3.19
CA MET A 153 4.66 7.34 -3.85
C MET A 153 6.17 7.15 -4.05
N LYS A 154 6.86 6.56 -3.08
CA LYS A 154 8.29 6.22 -3.19
C LYS A 154 8.53 5.18 -4.30
N VAL A 155 7.80 4.07 -4.28
CA VAL A 155 7.90 3.02 -5.32
C VAL A 155 7.59 3.59 -6.70
N ARG A 156 6.54 4.41 -6.82
CA ARG A 156 6.21 5.09 -8.08
C ARG A 156 7.37 5.94 -8.60
N LYS A 157 8.01 6.72 -7.74
CA LYS A 157 9.16 7.54 -8.11
C LYS A 157 10.33 6.70 -8.62
N GLU A 158 10.65 5.61 -7.93
CA GLU A 158 11.70 4.67 -8.34
C GLU A 158 11.41 4.08 -9.72
N LEU A 159 10.17 3.63 -9.96
CA LEU A 159 9.74 3.10 -11.26
C LEU A 159 9.78 4.15 -12.38
N GLN A 160 9.50 5.42 -12.09
CA GLN A 160 9.64 6.53 -13.05
C GLN A 160 11.11 6.79 -13.42
N GLU A 161 12.02 6.63 -12.46
CA GLU A 161 13.47 6.81 -12.68
C GLU A 161 14.07 5.67 -13.50
N GLU A 162 13.62 4.43 -13.31
CA GLU A 162 14.04 3.26 -14.10
C GLU A 162 13.57 3.31 -15.56
N SER A 163 12.54 4.11 -15.87
CA SER A 163 11.95 4.20 -17.21
C SER A 163 12.57 5.31 -18.07
N LYS A 164 13.58 6.02 -17.56
CA LYS A 164 14.33 7.08 -18.27
C LYS A 164 15.62 6.53 -18.86
#